data_25fc1b50b473492755a24b73827024b0
#
_entry.id   25fc1b50b473492755a24b73827024b0
#
_cell.length_a   1.000
_cell.length_b   1.000
_cell.length_c   1.000
_cell.angle_alpha   90.00
_cell.angle_beta   90.00
_cell.angle_gamma   90.00
#
_symmetry.space_group_name_H-M   'P 1'
#
loop_
_entity.id
_entity.type
_entity.pdbx_description
1 polymer ?
#
loop_
_entity_poly.entity_id
_entity_poly.type
_entity_poly.pdbx_seq_one_letter_code
_entity_poly.pdbx_strand_id
1 'polypeptide(L)'
;MPTKDRFDSLFIYWAFLVQVCLILLFVVRRVNLELILQYGWVFYMLSIPAVIVSVLILRAGKDWSFWIGGFLFLAWAILGILFEYVFRIPWRNPIVWSIFIPYVLLYLGTIMFYWFPIGRLSRPLWFVYGILFAVSTYFNITSHG
;
A
#
# COMPACT_ATOMS: atom_id res chain seq x y z
N MET A 1 -17.24 24.78 -1.77
CA MET A 1 -16.59 23.49 -1.57
C MET A 1 -17.23 22.75 -0.42
N PRO A 2 -17.62 21.49 -0.62
CA PRO A 2 -18.07 20.72 0.53
C PRO A 2 -16.93 20.58 1.54
N THR A 3 -17.22 20.79 2.80
CA THR A 3 -16.25 20.57 3.86
C THR A 3 -15.93 19.08 3.95
N LYS A 4 -14.66 18.76 4.16
CA LYS A 4 -14.25 17.39 4.40
C LYS A 4 -14.86 16.89 5.71
N ASP A 5 -15.55 15.77 5.65
CA ASP A 5 -16.02 15.13 6.86
C ASP A 5 -14.91 14.31 7.52
N ARG A 6 -15.22 13.71 8.68
CA ARG A 6 -14.22 12.91 9.41
C ARG A 6 -13.77 11.66 8.63
N PHE A 7 -14.62 11.12 7.75
CA PHE A 7 -14.26 9.95 6.94
C PHE A 7 -13.32 10.34 5.81
N ASP A 8 -13.47 11.52 5.22
CA ASP A 8 -12.52 12.04 4.24
C ASP A 8 -11.16 12.24 4.89
N SER A 9 -11.13 12.84 6.09
CA SER A 9 -9.88 13.01 6.84
C SER A 9 -9.26 11.67 7.22
N LEU A 10 -10.06 10.70 7.66
CA LEU A 10 -9.59 9.37 7.98
C LEU A 10 -8.94 8.71 6.76
N PHE A 11 -9.57 8.82 5.58
CA PHE A 11 -9.02 8.27 4.34
C PHE A 11 -7.66 8.90 4.03
N ILE A 12 -7.58 10.23 4.10
CA ILE A 12 -6.33 10.95 3.79
C ILE A 12 -5.22 10.55 4.76
N TYR A 13 -5.49 10.56 6.07
CA TYR A 13 -4.47 10.18 7.06
C TYR A 13 -4.01 8.76 6.88
N TRP A 14 -4.94 7.83 6.63
CA TRP A 14 -4.58 6.43 6.41
C TRP A 14 -3.75 6.25 5.14
N ALA A 15 -4.15 6.90 4.04
CA ALA A 15 -3.41 6.81 2.78
C ALA A 15 -1.97 7.32 2.93
N PHE A 16 -1.78 8.45 3.60
CA PHE A 16 -0.44 8.98 3.85
C PHE A 16 0.35 8.11 4.82
N LEU A 17 -0.28 7.56 5.84
CA LEU A 17 0.36 6.63 6.77
C LEU A 17 0.90 5.40 6.03
N VAL A 18 0.10 4.82 5.14
CA VAL A 18 0.51 3.67 4.33
C VAL A 18 1.71 4.04 3.46
N GLN A 19 1.66 5.20 2.82
CA GLN A 19 2.74 5.63 1.94
C GLN A 19 4.04 5.86 2.71
N VAL A 20 3.97 6.48 3.87
CA VAL A 20 5.15 6.69 4.73
C VAL A 20 5.71 5.35 5.19
N CYS A 21 4.84 4.41 5.59
CA CYS A 21 5.27 3.07 5.98
C CYS A 21 5.98 2.34 4.83
N LEU A 22 5.50 2.49 3.60
CA LEU A 22 6.15 1.89 2.44
C LEU A 22 7.53 2.51 2.19
N ILE A 23 7.65 3.82 2.32
CA ILE A 23 8.96 4.49 2.20
C ILE A 23 9.92 3.95 3.25
N LEU A 24 9.48 3.84 4.50
CA LEU A 24 10.30 3.28 5.58
C LEU A 24 10.70 1.84 5.29
N LEU A 25 9.76 1.02 4.79
CA LEU A 25 10.04 -0.35 4.41
C LEU A 25 11.16 -0.43 3.39
N PHE A 26 11.09 0.36 2.32
CA PHE A 26 12.08 0.31 1.25
C PHE A 26 13.42 0.89 1.69
N VAL A 27 13.43 1.92 2.54
CA VAL A 27 14.66 2.47 3.10
C VAL A 27 15.36 1.43 3.99
N VAL A 28 14.60 0.79 4.89
CA VAL A 28 15.15 -0.26 5.76
C VAL A 28 15.65 -1.44 4.93
N ARG A 29 14.92 -1.83 3.90
CA ARG A 29 15.35 -2.90 2.99
C ARG A 29 16.68 -2.58 2.32
N ARG A 30 16.88 -1.33 1.92
CA ARG A 30 18.13 -0.88 1.30
C ARG A 30 19.31 -0.92 2.28
N VAL A 31 19.05 -0.57 3.54
CA VAL A 31 20.08 -0.50 4.58
C VAL A 31 20.34 -1.87 5.21
N ASN A 32 19.27 -2.63 5.48
CA ASN A 32 19.37 -3.92 6.19
C ASN A 32 18.30 -4.88 5.67
N LEU A 33 18.64 -5.61 4.60
CA LEU A 33 17.73 -6.59 3.99
C LEU A 33 17.34 -7.70 4.96
N GLU A 34 18.27 -8.13 5.81
CA GLU A 34 18.03 -9.22 6.76
C GLU A 34 16.90 -8.89 7.73
N LEU A 35 16.85 -7.65 8.20
CA LEU A 35 15.77 -7.18 9.06
C LEU A 35 14.41 -7.29 8.36
N ILE A 36 14.35 -6.91 7.09
CA ILE A 36 13.11 -7.00 6.29
C ILE A 36 12.71 -8.46 6.06
N LEU A 37 13.67 -9.34 5.77
CA LEU A 37 13.35 -10.76 5.59
C LEU A 37 12.76 -11.38 6.87
N GLN A 38 13.20 -10.92 8.03
CA GLN A 38 12.74 -11.42 9.32
C GLN A 38 11.41 -10.77 9.78
N TYR A 39 11.24 -9.48 9.57
CA TYR A 39 10.12 -8.70 10.11
C TYR A 39 9.19 -8.09 9.06
N GLY A 40 9.42 -8.36 7.79
CA GLY A 40 8.61 -7.79 6.70
C GLY A 40 7.12 -8.14 6.77
N TRP A 41 6.78 -9.24 7.45
CA TRP A 41 5.39 -9.65 7.64
C TRP A 41 4.56 -8.59 8.38
N VAL A 42 5.21 -7.73 9.17
CA VAL A 42 4.53 -6.64 9.88
C VAL A 42 3.82 -5.70 8.89
N PHE A 43 4.43 -5.47 7.73
CA PHE A 43 3.84 -4.61 6.71
C PHE A 43 2.59 -5.25 6.08
N TYR A 44 2.57 -6.57 5.97
CA TYR A 44 1.38 -7.28 5.52
C TYR A 44 0.25 -7.19 6.55
N MET A 45 0.60 -7.13 7.83
CA MET A 45 -0.39 -6.97 8.91
C MET A 45 -1.09 -5.60 8.87
N LEU A 46 -0.51 -4.60 8.23
CA LEU A 46 -1.17 -3.31 8.01
C LEU A 46 -2.46 -3.45 7.19
N SER A 47 -2.64 -4.56 6.48
CA SER A 47 -3.88 -4.84 5.76
C SER A 47 -5.09 -4.96 6.70
N ILE A 48 -4.89 -5.35 7.96
CA ILE A 48 -5.98 -5.45 8.93
C ILE A 48 -6.58 -4.07 9.24
N PRO A 49 -5.82 -3.07 9.71
CA PRO A 49 -6.37 -1.72 9.87
C PRO A 49 -6.82 -1.11 8.54
N ALA A 50 -6.18 -1.47 7.40
CA ALA A 50 -6.62 -0.99 6.09
C ALA A 50 -8.05 -1.44 5.79
N VAL A 51 -8.39 -2.70 6.05
CA VAL A 51 -9.75 -3.23 5.87
C VAL A 51 -10.72 -2.55 6.82
N ILE A 52 -10.32 -2.35 8.08
CA ILE A 52 -11.16 -1.66 9.06
C ILE A 52 -11.52 -0.25 8.57
N VAL A 53 -10.53 0.51 8.11
CA VAL A 53 -10.75 1.85 7.55
C VAL A 53 -11.68 1.77 6.34
N SER A 54 -11.46 0.81 5.43
CA SER A 54 -12.30 0.63 4.24
C SER A 54 -13.73 0.29 4.59
N VAL A 55 -13.97 -0.56 5.58
CA VAL A 55 -15.33 -0.91 6.03
C VAL A 55 -16.02 0.31 6.63
N LEU A 56 -15.32 1.12 7.43
CA LEU A 56 -15.88 2.33 7.99
C LEU A 56 -16.28 3.32 6.89
N ILE A 57 -15.46 3.48 5.87
CA ILE A 57 -15.74 4.35 4.73
C ILE A 57 -16.91 3.81 3.91
N LEU A 58 -16.95 2.50 3.68
CA LEU A 58 -18.06 1.84 2.98
C LEU A 58 -19.38 2.08 3.71
N ARG A 59 -19.40 1.92 5.03
CA ARG A 59 -20.59 2.13 5.85
C ARG A 59 -21.02 3.59 5.86
N ALA A 60 -20.10 4.52 5.66
CA ALA A 60 -20.41 5.95 5.58
C ALA A 60 -21.06 6.33 4.23
N GLY A 61 -21.22 5.38 3.30
CA GLY A 61 -21.83 5.61 2.02
C GLY A 61 -20.94 6.32 1.02
N LYS A 62 -19.63 6.26 1.21
CA LYS A 62 -18.68 6.86 0.26
C LYS A 62 -18.58 6.04 -1.02
N ASP A 63 -18.16 6.70 -2.10
CA ASP A 63 -17.94 6.07 -3.40
C ASP A 63 -16.96 4.90 -3.28
N TRP A 64 -17.14 3.89 -4.15
CA TRP A 64 -16.33 2.67 -4.11
C TRP A 64 -14.82 2.93 -4.20
N SER A 65 -14.41 3.98 -4.89
CA SER A 65 -13.00 4.31 -5.05
C SER A 65 -12.33 4.67 -3.73
N PHE A 66 -13.08 5.05 -2.70
CA PHE A 66 -12.54 5.39 -1.38
C PHE A 66 -12.30 4.17 -0.50
N TRP A 67 -12.97 3.05 -0.75
CA TRP A 67 -12.85 1.88 0.13
C TRP A 67 -12.21 0.66 -0.54
N ILE A 68 -12.13 0.64 -1.87
CA ILE A 68 -11.59 -0.54 -2.57
C ILE A 68 -10.09 -0.76 -2.29
N GLY A 69 -9.35 0.33 -2.01
CA GLY A 69 -7.91 0.25 -1.76
C GLY A 69 -7.55 -0.65 -0.59
N GLY A 70 -8.32 -0.63 0.49
CA GLY A 70 -8.09 -1.49 1.65
C GLY A 70 -8.27 -2.97 1.33
N PHE A 71 -9.25 -3.30 0.49
CA PHE A 71 -9.46 -4.69 0.07
C PHE A 71 -8.37 -5.16 -0.89
N LEU A 72 -7.89 -4.28 -1.77
CA LEU A 72 -6.72 -4.60 -2.61
C LEU A 72 -5.47 -4.80 -1.77
N PHE A 73 -5.31 -4.00 -0.71
CA PHE A 73 -4.21 -4.15 0.24
C PHE A 73 -4.26 -5.52 0.90
N LEU A 74 -5.45 -5.95 1.33
CA LEU A 74 -5.63 -7.28 1.94
C LEU A 74 -5.28 -8.39 0.95
N ALA A 75 -5.73 -8.29 -0.31
CA ALA A 75 -5.41 -9.27 -1.33
C ALA A 75 -3.90 -9.35 -1.57
N TRP A 76 -3.24 -8.21 -1.65
CA TRP A 76 -1.78 -8.14 -1.79
C TRP A 76 -1.08 -8.79 -0.60
N ALA A 77 -1.54 -8.50 0.62
CA ALA A 77 -0.96 -9.05 1.84
C ALA A 77 -1.13 -10.57 1.91
N ILE A 78 -2.32 -11.07 1.57
CA ILE A 78 -2.58 -12.52 1.56
C ILE A 78 -1.64 -13.19 0.57
N LEU A 79 -1.53 -12.66 -0.64
CA LEU A 79 -0.65 -13.22 -1.67
C LEU A 79 0.80 -13.24 -1.19
N GLY A 80 1.27 -12.12 -0.61
CA GLY A 80 2.64 -11.99 -0.13
C GLY A 80 2.93 -12.96 1.03
N ILE A 81 2.02 -13.04 2.00
CA ILE A 81 2.19 -13.95 3.14
C ILE A 81 2.23 -15.39 2.67
N LEU A 82 1.31 -15.79 1.79
CA LEU A 82 1.25 -17.17 1.32
C LEU A 82 2.54 -17.56 0.60
N PHE A 83 3.01 -16.75 -0.33
CA PHE A 83 4.17 -17.12 -1.13
C PHE A 83 5.51 -16.89 -0.42
N GLU A 84 5.61 -15.91 0.47
CA GLU A 84 6.87 -15.60 1.13
C GLU A 84 7.05 -16.33 2.46
N TYR A 85 5.97 -16.56 3.23
CA TYR A 85 6.07 -17.10 4.59
C TYR A 85 5.47 -18.47 4.76
N VAL A 86 4.36 -18.79 4.08
CA VAL A 86 3.71 -20.09 4.22
C VAL A 86 4.33 -21.11 3.28
N PHE A 87 4.31 -20.84 1.97
CA PHE A 87 4.86 -21.77 0.97
C PHE A 87 6.35 -21.58 0.76
N ARG A 88 6.89 -20.39 1.09
CA ARG A 88 8.31 -20.04 0.97
C ARG A 88 8.85 -20.31 -0.44
N ILE A 89 8.08 -19.91 -1.45
CA ILE A 89 8.47 -20.07 -2.84
C ILE A 89 9.40 -18.91 -3.22
N PRO A 90 10.62 -19.18 -3.72
CA PRO A 90 11.52 -18.11 -4.18
C PRO A 90 11.04 -17.58 -5.54
N TRP A 91 10.22 -16.53 -5.52
CA TRP A 91 9.61 -15.99 -6.73
C TRP A 91 10.25 -14.68 -7.22
N ARG A 92 11.14 -14.09 -6.44
CA ARG A 92 11.78 -12.82 -6.77
C ARG A 92 13.14 -13.00 -7.46
N ASN A 93 13.85 -14.06 -7.17
CA ASN A 93 15.20 -14.32 -7.71
C ASN A 93 15.43 -15.82 -7.88
N PRO A 94 15.24 -16.39 -9.09
CA PRO A 94 14.76 -15.74 -10.30
C PRO A 94 13.29 -15.33 -10.23
N ILE A 95 12.88 -14.39 -11.07
CA ILE A 95 11.51 -13.90 -11.08
C ILE A 95 10.57 -14.99 -11.61
N VAL A 96 9.57 -15.36 -10.80
CA VAL A 96 8.48 -16.23 -11.23
C VAL A 96 7.32 -15.32 -11.63
N TRP A 97 7.16 -15.13 -12.94
CA TRP A 97 6.23 -14.12 -13.47
C TRP A 97 4.78 -14.37 -13.09
N SER A 98 4.35 -15.63 -12.96
CA SER A 98 2.99 -15.97 -12.58
C SER A 98 2.64 -15.51 -11.14
N ILE A 99 3.62 -15.29 -10.29
CA ILE A 99 3.45 -14.76 -8.93
C ILE A 99 3.76 -13.27 -8.92
N PHE A 100 4.82 -12.85 -9.61
CA PHE A 100 5.30 -11.48 -9.60
C PHE A 100 4.28 -10.51 -10.19
N ILE A 101 3.66 -10.85 -11.33
CA ILE A 101 2.69 -9.97 -12.00
C ILE A 101 1.48 -9.69 -11.12
N PRO A 102 0.75 -10.69 -10.57
CA PRO A 102 -0.37 -10.42 -9.66
C PRO A 102 0.05 -9.63 -8.43
N TYR A 103 1.21 -9.93 -7.85
CA TYR A 103 1.73 -9.23 -6.69
C TYR A 103 1.92 -7.73 -6.96
N VAL A 104 2.58 -7.41 -8.06
CA VAL A 104 2.85 -6.02 -8.45
C VAL A 104 1.56 -5.31 -8.84
N LEU A 105 0.64 -5.98 -9.55
CA LEU A 105 -0.64 -5.38 -9.93
C LEU A 105 -1.48 -5.04 -8.70
N LEU A 106 -1.53 -5.91 -7.71
CA LEU A 106 -2.25 -5.64 -6.45
C LEU A 106 -1.58 -4.50 -5.68
N TYR A 107 -0.26 -4.46 -5.66
CA TYR A 107 0.48 -3.37 -5.02
C TYR A 107 0.16 -2.03 -5.68
N LEU A 108 0.29 -1.96 -7.00
CA LEU A 108 0.02 -0.73 -7.75
C LEU A 108 -1.44 -0.32 -7.64
N GLY A 109 -2.36 -1.28 -7.72
CA GLY A 109 -3.78 -1.01 -7.54
C GLY A 109 -4.10 -0.41 -6.18
N THR A 110 -3.50 -0.95 -5.13
CA THR A 110 -3.64 -0.43 -3.76
C THR A 110 -3.20 1.02 -3.70
N ILE A 111 -2.00 1.33 -4.22
CA ILE A 111 -1.45 2.68 -4.20
C ILE A 111 -2.30 3.64 -5.03
N MET A 112 -2.73 3.22 -6.21
CA MET A 112 -3.53 4.06 -7.10
C MET A 112 -4.88 4.41 -6.47
N PHE A 113 -5.53 3.47 -5.81
CA PHE A 113 -6.82 3.73 -5.15
C PHE A 113 -6.70 4.47 -3.83
N TYR A 114 -5.50 4.59 -3.27
CA TYR A 114 -5.25 5.55 -2.19
C TYR A 114 -4.91 6.93 -2.75
N TRP A 115 -4.25 7.00 -3.89
CA TRP A 115 -3.80 8.27 -4.46
C TRP A 115 -4.92 9.02 -5.19
N PHE A 116 -5.58 8.37 -6.15
CA PHE A 116 -6.54 9.06 -7.02
C PHE A 116 -7.70 9.70 -6.26
N PRO A 117 -8.32 9.05 -5.25
CA PRO A 117 -9.41 9.70 -4.52
C PRO A 117 -8.98 10.94 -3.74
N ILE A 118 -7.73 11.05 -3.36
CA ILE A 118 -7.21 12.25 -2.69
C ILE A 118 -7.41 13.48 -3.58
N GLY A 119 -7.29 13.32 -4.89
CA GLY A 119 -7.49 14.41 -5.84
C GLY A 119 -8.89 15.00 -5.83
N ARG A 120 -9.89 14.22 -5.41
CA ARG A 120 -11.26 14.70 -5.25
C ARG A 120 -11.45 15.49 -3.96
N LEU A 121 -10.57 15.29 -2.99
CA LEU A 121 -10.67 15.93 -1.67
C LEU A 121 -9.74 17.12 -1.54
N SER A 122 -8.53 17.04 -2.11
CA SER A 122 -7.54 18.11 -2.02
C SER A 122 -6.51 17.96 -3.11
N ARG A 123 -6.46 18.93 -4.03
CA ARG A 123 -5.48 18.94 -5.11
C ARG A 123 -4.04 19.07 -4.60
N PRO A 124 -3.73 19.98 -3.64
CA PRO A 124 -2.38 20.05 -3.09
C PRO A 124 -1.91 18.74 -2.45
N LEU A 125 -2.78 18.05 -1.71
CA LEU A 125 -2.45 16.77 -1.10
C LEU A 125 -2.24 15.68 -2.15
N TRP A 126 -2.97 15.74 -3.26
CA TRP A 126 -2.76 14.82 -4.37
C TRP A 126 -1.34 14.93 -4.93
N PHE A 127 -0.84 16.15 -5.12
CA PHE A 127 0.53 16.39 -5.59
C PHE A 127 1.56 15.92 -4.56
N VAL A 128 1.33 16.20 -3.27
CA VAL A 128 2.23 15.75 -2.20
C VAL A 128 2.31 14.23 -2.17
N TYR A 129 1.17 13.55 -2.27
CA TYR A 129 1.13 12.09 -2.30
C TYR A 129 1.87 11.55 -3.52
N GLY A 130 1.71 12.18 -4.68
CA GLY A 130 2.43 11.80 -5.90
C GLY A 130 3.94 11.90 -5.73
N ILE A 131 4.42 12.96 -5.07
CA ILE A 131 5.85 13.12 -4.77
C ILE A 131 6.32 11.99 -3.85
N LEU A 132 5.55 11.68 -2.80
CA LEU A 132 5.88 10.58 -1.90
C LEU A 132 5.88 9.22 -2.62
N PHE A 133 4.95 9.02 -3.54
CA PHE A 133 4.93 7.81 -4.37
C PHE A 133 6.18 7.71 -5.24
N ALA A 134 6.61 8.82 -5.84
CA ALA A 134 7.85 8.83 -6.62
C ALA A 134 9.05 8.50 -5.75
N VAL A 135 9.12 9.03 -4.52
CA VAL A 135 10.18 8.73 -3.57
C VAL A 135 10.17 7.25 -3.19
N SER A 136 8.99 6.70 -2.87
CA SER A 136 8.88 5.29 -2.51
C SER A 136 9.27 4.38 -3.67
N THR A 137 8.90 4.74 -4.90
CA THR A 137 9.28 3.98 -6.09
C THR A 137 10.79 3.98 -6.29
N TYR A 138 11.43 5.13 -6.10
CA TYR A 138 12.89 5.23 -6.17
C TYR A 138 13.56 4.29 -5.17
N PHE A 139 13.15 4.32 -3.91
CA PHE A 139 13.72 3.43 -2.89
C PHE A 139 13.39 1.96 -3.15
N ASN A 140 12.20 1.67 -3.68
CA ASN A 140 11.84 0.30 -4.04
C ASN A 140 12.78 -0.24 -5.12
N ILE A 141 12.98 0.52 -6.19
CA ILE A 141 13.85 0.10 -7.30
C ILE A 141 15.29 -0.06 -6.82
N THR A 142 15.80 0.92 -6.06
CA THR A 142 17.19 0.88 -5.60
C THR A 142 17.45 -0.15 -4.51
N SER A 143 16.43 -0.57 -3.78
CA SER A 143 16.57 -1.61 -2.74
C SER A 143 16.67 -3.02 -3.33
N HIS A 144 16.25 -3.20 -4.56
CA HIS A 144 16.33 -4.50 -5.25
C HIS A 144 17.59 -4.64 -6.10
N GLY A 145 18.29 -3.55 -6.34
CA GLY A 145 19.55 -3.53 -7.09
C GLY A 145 20.77 -3.78 -6.23
#